data_5b7cc8279366e3dfff7e400cc7f38070
#
_entry.id   5b7cc8279366e3dfff7e400cc7f38070
#
_cell.length_a   1.000
_cell.length_b   1.000
_cell.length_c   1.000
_cell.angle_alpha   90.00
_cell.angle_beta   90.00
_cell.angle_gamma   90.00
#
_symmetry.space_group_name_H-M   'P 1'
#
loop_
_entity.id
_entity.type
_entity.pdbx_description
1 polymer ?
#
loop_
_entity_poly.entity_id
_entity_poly.type
_entity_poly.pdbx_seq_one_letter_code
_entity_poly.pdbx_strand_id
1 'polypeptide(L)'
;MRENIRNCHRCSVREAYDSPVPCAGSVSAPVMFIGEAPGSDEVEQGKPFVGMSGRMLRSAIEDAGLSTEEDVFITNVICCRPFGNKFPTDAEPIERCIENHIFDQIEFLRPRIIVSVGGQAHKHVRGSTVGITKACGEWEDWEVIPDEWTVRYLPTLHPSFCMKGPDDRYDNPVMKLTSPERVELFRAHIASIKDELDELEE
;
A
#
# COMPACT_ATOMS: atom_id res chain seq x y z
N MET A 1 -17.58 -3.33 -5.80
CA MET A 1 -16.11 -3.25 -5.65
C MET A 1 -15.47 -4.59 -5.27
N ARG A 2 -15.61 -5.11 -4.04
CA ARG A 2 -14.97 -6.39 -3.61
C ARG A 2 -15.34 -7.58 -4.48
N GLU A 3 -16.60 -7.70 -4.88
CA GLU A 3 -17.09 -8.78 -5.73
C GLU A 3 -16.52 -8.70 -7.16
N ASN A 4 -16.36 -7.48 -7.70
CA ASN A 4 -15.73 -7.26 -9.00
C ASN A 4 -14.27 -7.73 -9.02
N ILE A 5 -13.55 -7.57 -7.89
CA ILE A 5 -12.18 -8.07 -7.76
C ILE A 5 -12.17 -9.60 -7.69
N ARG A 6 -13.01 -10.23 -6.85
CA ARG A 6 -13.08 -11.70 -6.73
C ARG A 6 -13.36 -12.38 -8.05
N ASN A 7 -14.18 -11.76 -8.88
CA ASN A 7 -14.61 -12.29 -10.18
C ASN A 7 -13.81 -11.72 -11.37
N CYS A 8 -12.65 -11.08 -11.10
CA CYS A 8 -11.86 -10.47 -12.16
C CYS A 8 -11.13 -11.51 -13.01
N HIS A 9 -11.23 -11.36 -14.35
CA HIS A 9 -10.55 -12.16 -15.36
C HIS A 9 -9.94 -11.28 -16.47
N ARG A 10 -9.43 -10.09 -16.11
CA ARG A 10 -9.10 -9.03 -17.08
C ARG A 10 -7.66 -9.02 -17.58
N CYS A 11 -6.79 -9.93 -17.11
CA CYS A 11 -5.40 -9.99 -17.53
C CYS A 11 -4.90 -11.42 -17.61
N SER A 12 -3.83 -11.64 -18.36
CA SER A 12 -3.15 -12.92 -18.55
C SER A 12 -2.66 -13.56 -17.24
N VAL A 13 -2.37 -12.74 -16.24
CA VAL A 13 -1.92 -13.13 -14.91
C VAL A 13 -2.97 -13.96 -14.17
N ARG A 14 -4.27 -13.69 -14.40
CA ARG A 14 -5.36 -14.42 -13.75
C ARG A 14 -5.40 -15.92 -14.09
N GLU A 15 -4.95 -16.27 -15.29
CA GLU A 15 -4.89 -17.68 -15.72
C GLU A 15 -3.74 -18.44 -15.04
N ALA A 16 -2.69 -17.71 -14.63
CA ALA A 16 -1.47 -18.26 -14.06
C ALA A 16 -1.39 -18.15 -12.53
N TYR A 17 -2.32 -17.41 -11.88
CA TYR A 17 -2.22 -17.05 -10.47
C TYR A 17 -3.45 -17.46 -9.66
N ASP A 18 -3.24 -17.49 -8.34
CA ASP A 18 -4.26 -17.77 -7.33
C ASP A 18 -5.42 -16.75 -7.37
N SER A 19 -6.50 -17.08 -6.67
CA SER A 19 -7.70 -16.25 -6.60
C SER A 19 -7.39 -14.81 -6.18
N PRO A 20 -8.05 -13.81 -6.80
CA PRO A 20 -7.84 -12.41 -6.42
C PRO A 20 -8.24 -12.16 -4.97
N VAL A 21 -7.42 -11.41 -4.28
CA VAL A 21 -7.67 -10.93 -2.92
C VAL A 21 -8.29 -9.54 -3.00
N PRO A 22 -9.55 -9.35 -2.55
CA PRO A 22 -10.20 -8.06 -2.58
C PRO A 22 -9.65 -7.12 -1.50
N CYS A 23 -9.99 -5.84 -1.61
CA CYS A 23 -9.75 -4.84 -0.58
C CYS A 23 -10.46 -5.15 0.74
N ALA A 24 -9.99 -4.56 1.86
CA ALA A 24 -10.58 -4.67 3.20
C ALA A 24 -10.69 -3.29 3.87
N GLY A 25 -11.47 -3.21 4.95
CA GLY A 25 -11.69 -1.99 5.72
C GLY A 25 -12.96 -1.24 5.34
N SER A 26 -13.18 -0.08 5.93
CA SER A 26 -14.38 0.75 5.72
C SER A 26 -14.36 1.46 4.36
N VAL A 27 -15.51 1.55 3.70
CA VAL A 27 -15.66 2.34 2.46
C VAL A 27 -15.79 3.86 2.73
N SER A 28 -15.90 4.25 3.99
CA SER A 28 -15.88 5.64 4.46
C SER A 28 -14.57 5.99 5.18
N ALA A 29 -13.57 5.11 5.10
CA ALA A 29 -12.28 5.33 5.75
C ALA A 29 -11.56 6.58 5.25
N PRO A 30 -11.06 7.44 6.15
CA PRO A 30 -10.29 8.61 5.76
C PRO A 30 -8.90 8.27 5.22
N VAL A 31 -8.37 7.09 5.53
CA VAL A 31 -7.02 6.66 5.14
C VAL A 31 -7.06 5.43 4.24
N MET A 32 -6.38 5.48 3.10
CA MET A 32 -6.23 4.35 2.18
C MET A 32 -4.78 3.88 2.12
N PHE A 33 -4.56 2.62 2.47
CA PHE A 33 -3.26 1.94 2.33
C PHE A 33 -3.23 1.11 1.05
N ILE A 34 -2.19 1.30 0.24
CA ILE A 34 -1.99 0.57 -1.02
C ILE A 34 -0.66 -0.16 -0.96
N GLY A 35 -0.71 -1.49 -0.91
CA GLY A 35 0.47 -2.35 -0.92
C GLY A 35 0.84 -2.82 -2.33
N GLU A 36 1.73 -3.82 -2.38
CA GLU A 36 2.28 -4.36 -3.63
C GLU A 36 1.36 -5.44 -4.23
N ALA A 37 1.23 -6.56 -3.56
CA ALA A 37 0.52 -7.75 -4.01
C ALA A 37 0.17 -8.67 -2.83
N PRO A 38 -0.85 -9.55 -2.95
CA PRO A 38 -1.14 -10.57 -1.95
C PRO A 38 -0.01 -11.61 -1.83
N GLY A 39 0.21 -12.10 -0.61
CA GLY A 39 0.99 -13.30 -0.32
C GLY A 39 0.12 -14.56 -0.20
N SER A 40 0.72 -15.66 0.27
CA SER A 40 0.01 -16.93 0.48
C SER A 40 -1.10 -16.84 1.51
N ASP A 41 -0.81 -16.19 2.64
CA ASP A 41 -1.76 -16.07 3.76
C ASP A 41 -2.96 -15.21 3.35
N GLU A 42 -2.72 -14.20 2.52
CA GLU A 42 -3.75 -13.32 1.97
C GLU A 42 -4.69 -14.08 1.01
N VAL A 43 -4.13 -14.96 0.18
CA VAL A 43 -4.93 -15.82 -0.72
C VAL A 43 -5.76 -16.81 0.08
N GLU A 44 -5.18 -17.45 1.08
CA GLU A 44 -5.85 -18.42 1.94
C GLU A 44 -7.02 -17.79 2.70
N GLN A 45 -6.83 -16.58 3.25
CA GLN A 45 -7.83 -15.90 4.06
C GLN A 45 -8.76 -14.99 3.26
N GLY A 46 -8.44 -14.70 2.00
CA GLY A 46 -9.22 -13.78 1.14
C GLY A 46 -9.22 -12.33 1.64
N LYS A 47 -8.19 -11.91 2.39
CA LYS A 47 -8.04 -10.56 2.94
C LYS A 47 -6.61 -10.04 2.73
N PRO A 48 -6.42 -8.74 2.40
CA PRO A 48 -5.10 -8.15 2.26
C PRO A 48 -4.42 -7.94 3.61
N PHE A 49 -3.11 -8.03 3.63
CA PHE A 49 -2.27 -7.76 4.80
C PHE A 49 -2.65 -8.57 6.06
N VAL A 50 -2.72 -9.89 5.95
CA VAL A 50 -2.97 -10.84 7.06
C VAL A 50 -1.75 -11.68 7.41
N GLY A 51 -0.77 -11.81 6.50
CA GLY A 51 0.51 -12.46 6.75
C GLY A 51 1.42 -11.67 7.69
N MET A 52 2.68 -12.07 7.83
CA MET A 52 3.63 -11.45 8.76
C MET A 52 3.80 -9.94 8.51
N SER A 53 3.98 -9.51 7.27
CA SER A 53 4.04 -8.09 6.87
C SER A 53 2.75 -7.34 7.19
N GLY A 54 1.62 -7.99 6.98
CA GLY A 54 0.30 -7.44 7.26
C GLY A 54 0.05 -7.24 8.75
N ARG A 55 0.45 -8.20 9.58
CA ARG A 55 0.34 -8.05 11.04
C ARG A 55 1.18 -6.89 11.57
N MET A 56 2.37 -6.67 11.00
CA MET A 56 3.19 -5.50 11.35
C MET A 56 2.49 -4.19 10.97
N LEU A 57 1.93 -4.10 9.76
CA LEU A 57 1.18 -2.91 9.33
C LEU A 57 -0.01 -2.65 10.23
N ARG A 58 -0.85 -3.66 10.47
CA ARG A 58 -2.05 -3.53 11.32
C ARG A 58 -1.71 -3.13 12.75
N SER A 59 -0.68 -3.75 13.35
CA SER A 59 -0.19 -3.36 14.68
C SER A 59 0.27 -1.90 14.70
N ALA A 60 0.98 -1.43 13.68
CA ALA A 60 1.43 -0.03 13.62
C ALA A 60 0.24 0.95 13.49
N ILE A 61 -0.79 0.58 12.73
CA ILE A 61 -2.04 1.37 12.58
C ILE A 61 -2.75 1.47 13.94
N GLU A 62 -2.91 0.35 14.64
CA GLU A 62 -3.55 0.30 15.95
C GLU A 62 -2.76 1.06 17.02
N ASP A 63 -1.42 0.93 17.01
CA ASP A 63 -0.51 1.66 17.91
C ASP A 63 -0.57 3.19 17.65
N ALA A 64 -0.90 3.61 16.44
CA ALA A 64 -1.14 5.01 16.08
C ALA A 64 -2.54 5.52 16.49
N GLY A 65 -3.36 4.67 17.13
CA GLY A 65 -4.71 5.03 17.57
C GLY A 65 -5.77 5.01 16.47
N LEU A 66 -5.49 4.35 15.33
CA LEU A 66 -6.43 4.19 14.21
C LEU A 66 -7.05 2.78 14.22
N SER A 67 -8.33 2.68 13.91
CA SER A 67 -9.04 1.41 13.75
C SER A 67 -8.76 0.78 12.38
N THR A 68 -8.26 -0.46 12.37
CA THR A 68 -8.05 -1.21 11.10
C THR A 68 -9.35 -1.58 10.38
N GLU A 69 -10.51 -1.42 11.00
CA GLU A 69 -11.81 -1.75 10.42
C GLU A 69 -12.63 -0.49 10.05
N GLU A 70 -12.44 0.63 10.75
CA GLU A 70 -13.23 1.85 10.58
C GLU A 70 -12.47 2.99 9.90
N ASP A 71 -11.20 3.24 10.31
CA ASP A 71 -10.44 4.40 9.87
C ASP A 71 -9.58 4.13 8.63
N VAL A 72 -9.43 2.84 8.25
CA VAL A 72 -8.56 2.50 7.13
C VAL A 72 -9.25 1.63 6.08
N PHE A 73 -8.82 1.82 4.83
CA PHE A 73 -9.12 0.95 3.70
C PHE A 73 -7.80 0.42 3.14
N ILE A 74 -7.71 -0.89 2.94
CA ILE A 74 -6.46 -1.55 2.55
C ILE A 74 -6.65 -2.30 1.24
N THR A 75 -5.74 -2.09 0.29
CA THR A 75 -5.71 -2.77 -1.01
C THR A 75 -4.26 -2.99 -1.47
N ASN A 76 -4.06 -3.57 -2.65
CA ASN A 76 -2.76 -3.76 -3.30
C ASN A 76 -2.81 -3.30 -4.76
N VAL A 77 -1.66 -2.89 -5.31
CA VAL A 77 -1.51 -2.52 -6.74
C VAL A 77 -2.03 -3.64 -7.65
N ILE A 78 -1.67 -4.88 -7.36
CA ILE A 78 -2.26 -6.05 -8.03
C ILE A 78 -3.03 -6.91 -7.05
N CYS A 79 -4.21 -7.37 -7.50
CA CYS A 79 -5.13 -8.12 -6.64
C CYS A 79 -4.84 -9.62 -6.60
N CYS A 80 -4.06 -10.16 -7.54
CA CYS A 80 -3.68 -11.57 -7.59
C CYS A 80 -2.27 -11.78 -7.05
N ARG A 81 -2.05 -12.91 -6.34
CA ARG A 81 -0.72 -13.28 -5.88
C ARG A 81 0.16 -13.64 -7.07
N PRO A 82 1.31 -12.97 -7.27
CA PRO A 82 2.20 -13.28 -8.38
C PRO A 82 2.98 -14.57 -8.13
N PHE A 83 3.32 -15.26 -9.21
CA PHE A 83 4.08 -16.51 -9.16
C PHE A 83 5.42 -16.32 -8.43
N GLY A 84 5.68 -17.19 -7.45
CA GLY A 84 6.86 -17.11 -6.60
C GLY A 84 6.97 -15.82 -5.76
N ASN A 85 5.87 -15.11 -5.52
CA ASN A 85 5.82 -13.80 -4.85
C ASN A 85 6.72 -12.74 -5.54
N LYS A 86 6.91 -12.85 -6.85
CA LYS A 86 7.69 -11.87 -7.62
C LYS A 86 6.75 -10.93 -8.35
N PHE A 87 6.82 -9.65 -8.02
CA PHE A 87 6.00 -8.63 -8.69
C PHE A 87 6.23 -8.69 -10.21
N PRO A 88 5.17 -8.60 -11.04
CA PRO A 88 5.30 -8.67 -12.48
C PRO A 88 6.25 -7.62 -13.03
N THR A 89 7.03 -7.98 -14.05
CA THR A 89 7.82 -7.04 -14.85
C THR A 89 7.05 -6.52 -16.05
N ASP A 90 6.05 -7.29 -16.49
CA ASP A 90 5.18 -6.92 -17.61
C ASP A 90 4.20 -5.82 -17.17
N ALA A 91 4.06 -4.79 -17.98
CA ALA A 91 3.23 -3.64 -17.68
C ALA A 91 1.73 -3.98 -17.71
N GLU A 92 1.30 -4.85 -18.62
CA GLU A 92 -0.12 -5.17 -18.87
C GLU A 92 -0.90 -5.56 -17.61
N PRO A 93 -0.49 -6.54 -16.79
CA PRO A 93 -1.26 -6.89 -15.59
C PRO A 93 -1.28 -5.78 -14.54
N ILE A 94 -0.23 -5.00 -14.45
CA ILE A 94 -0.14 -3.87 -13.51
C ILE A 94 -1.13 -2.78 -13.92
N GLU A 95 -1.07 -2.33 -15.18
CA GLU A 95 -1.94 -1.31 -15.75
C GLU A 95 -3.42 -1.73 -15.65
N ARG A 96 -3.74 -2.99 -16.00
CA ARG A 96 -5.10 -3.53 -15.88
C ARG A 96 -5.64 -3.48 -14.45
N CYS A 97 -4.83 -3.82 -13.44
CA CYS A 97 -5.26 -3.73 -12.05
C CYS A 97 -5.44 -2.29 -11.60
N ILE A 98 -4.54 -1.41 -11.97
CA ILE A 98 -4.61 0.01 -11.61
C ILE A 98 -5.85 0.67 -12.22
N GLU A 99 -6.05 0.53 -13.52
CA GLU A 99 -7.17 1.13 -14.25
C GLU A 99 -8.54 0.61 -13.80
N ASN A 100 -8.65 -0.70 -13.55
CA ASN A 100 -9.95 -1.33 -13.28
C ASN A 100 -10.27 -1.52 -11.79
N HIS A 101 -9.32 -1.27 -10.90
CA HIS A 101 -9.53 -1.51 -9.48
C HIS A 101 -8.99 -0.37 -8.61
N ILE A 102 -7.75 0.09 -8.81
CA ILE A 102 -7.13 1.01 -7.86
C ILE A 102 -7.71 2.42 -8.01
N PHE A 103 -7.74 2.95 -9.20
CA PHE A 103 -8.30 4.30 -9.43
C PHE A 103 -9.81 4.34 -9.19
N ASP A 104 -10.55 3.30 -9.55
CA ASP A 104 -11.98 3.18 -9.19
C ASP A 104 -12.18 3.22 -7.66
N GLN A 105 -11.29 2.58 -6.89
CA GLN A 105 -11.34 2.61 -5.42
C GLN A 105 -11.01 3.99 -4.88
N ILE A 106 -9.95 4.62 -5.37
CA ILE A 106 -9.53 5.97 -4.96
C ILE A 106 -10.65 6.98 -5.24
N GLU A 107 -11.22 6.97 -6.43
CA GLU A 107 -12.30 7.88 -6.82
C GLU A 107 -13.58 7.66 -6.01
N PHE A 108 -13.94 6.41 -5.76
CA PHE A 108 -15.13 6.07 -4.99
C PHE A 108 -15.01 6.44 -3.50
N LEU A 109 -13.84 6.18 -2.89
CA LEU A 109 -13.61 6.41 -1.47
C LEU A 109 -13.33 7.88 -1.16
N ARG A 110 -12.70 8.61 -2.07
CA ARG A 110 -12.23 9.97 -1.83
C ARG A 110 -11.51 10.11 -0.48
N PRO A 111 -10.49 9.28 -0.18
CA PRO A 111 -9.82 9.33 1.11
C PRO A 111 -9.12 10.68 1.31
N ARG A 112 -8.94 11.09 2.56
CA ARG A 112 -8.15 12.28 2.90
C ARG A 112 -6.65 12.02 2.78
N ILE A 113 -6.24 10.78 3.08
CA ILE A 113 -4.84 10.36 3.04
C ILE A 113 -4.69 9.08 2.23
N ILE A 114 -3.71 9.05 1.33
CA ILE A 114 -3.28 7.83 0.64
C ILE A 114 -1.86 7.48 1.08
N VAL A 115 -1.66 6.25 1.54
CA VAL A 115 -0.37 5.72 1.97
C VAL A 115 0.09 4.62 1.02
N SER A 116 1.19 4.83 0.31
CA SER A 116 1.81 3.76 -0.45
C SER A 116 2.79 2.96 0.41
N VAL A 117 2.56 1.65 0.49
CA VAL A 117 3.33 0.71 1.30
C VAL A 117 4.34 -0.01 0.40
N GLY A 118 5.54 0.57 0.29
CA GLY A 118 6.64 0.02 -0.50
C GLY A 118 6.77 0.61 -1.91
N GLY A 119 7.90 0.26 -2.55
CA GLY A 119 8.32 0.87 -3.81
C GLY A 119 7.39 0.62 -4.99
N GLN A 120 6.73 -0.54 -5.08
CA GLN A 120 5.84 -0.83 -6.20
C GLN A 120 4.57 0.03 -6.14
N ALA A 121 3.99 0.19 -4.95
CA ALA A 121 2.84 1.08 -4.78
C ALA A 121 3.21 2.54 -5.09
N HIS A 122 4.33 3.04 -4.54
CA HIS A 122 4.81 4.38 -4.82
C HIS A 122 5.06 4.62 -6.31
N LYS A 123 5.73 3.68 -6.98
CA LYS A 123 6.03 3.78 -8.42
C LYS A 123 4.77 3.76 -9.28
N HIS A 124 3.88 2.80 -9.05
CA HIS A 124 2.81 2.49 -10.01
C HIS A 124 1.50 3.25 -9.74
N VAL A 125 1.21 3.62 -8.49
CA VAL A 125 0.01 4.40 -8.14
C VAL A 125 0.29 5.89 -8.24
N ARG A 126 1.39 6.35 -7.62
CA ARG A 126 1.78 7.77 -7.66
C ARG A 126 2.45 8.18 -8.96
N GLY A 127 2.96 7.22 -9.75
CA GLY A 127 3.74 7.49 -10.95
C GLY A 127 5.15 8.03 -10.65
N SER A 128 5.66 7.83 -9.44
CA SER A 128 6.93 8.39 -9.00
C SER A 128 8.13 7.64 -9.58
N THR A 129 9.13 8.38 -10.01
CA THR A 129 10.46 7.86 -10.39
C THR A 129 11.46 7.87 -9.23
N VAL A 130 11.11 8.50 -8.11
CA VAL A 130 11.94 8.53 -6.90
C VAL A 130 11.84 7.20 -6.17
N GLY A 131 12.98 6.60 -5.84
CA GLY A 131 12.99 5.34 -5.09
C GLY A 131 12.44 5.49 -3.68
N ILE A 132 11.72 4.48 -3.20
CA ILE A 132 11.03 4.50 -1.90
C ILE A 132 11.94 4.83 -0.71
N THR A 133 13.19 4.41 -0.72
CA THR A 133 14.15 4.70 0.36
C THR A 133 14.62 6.15 0.41
N LYS A 134 14.26 6.97 -0.59
CA LYS A 134 14.47 8.41 -0.60
C LYS A 134 13.19 9.19 -0.33
N ALA A 135 12.05 8.62 -0.70
CA ALA A 135 10.75 9.27 -0.59
C ALA A 135 10.03 8.94 0.73
N CYS A 136 10.38 7.84 1.40
CA CYS A 136 9.62 7.36 2.56
C CYS A 136 9.63 8.37 3.72
N GLY A 137 8.46 8.64 4.26
CA GLY A 137 8.24 9.57 5.37
C GLY A 137 8.03 11.02 4.96
N GLU A 138 8.20 11.35 3.68
CA GLU A 138 8.00 12.71 3.19
C GLU A 138 6.54 12.90 2.75
N TRP A 139 5.83 13.76 3.44
CA TRP A 139 4.45 14.12 3.11
C TRP A 139 4.40 15.01 1.87
N GLU A 140 3.48 14.74 0.97
CA GLU A 140 3.23 15.58 -0.21
C GLU A 140 1.74 15.73 -0.51
N ASP A 141 1.37 16.81 -1.17
CA ASP A 141 0.07 16.97 -1.78
C ASP A 141 0.05 16.27 -3.14
N TRP A 142 -0.91 15.39 -3.33
CA TRP A 142 -1.12 14.72 -4.60
C TRP A 142 -2.45 15.17 -5.21
N GLU A 143 -2.33 15.92 -6.28
CA GLU A 143 -3.47 16.29 -7.11
C GLU A 143 -3.91 15.07 -7.93
N VAL A 144 -4.93 14.37 -7.43
CA VAL A 144 -5.46 13.13 -8.05
C VAL A 144 -6.30 13.47 -9.27
N ILE A 145 -7.11 14.51 -9.16
CA ILE A 145 -7.87 15.10 -10.29
C ILE A 145 -7.45 16.56 -10.38
N PRO A 146 -6.81 16.96 -11.50
CA PRO A 146 -6.34 18.31 -11.69
C PRO A 146 -7.44 19.36 -11.43
N ASP A 147 -7.09 20.40 -10.67
CA ASP A 147 -7.96 21.52 -10.29
C ASP A 147 -9.24 21.14 -9.51
N GLU A 148 -9.43 19.85 -9.16
CA GLU A 148 -10.66 19.37 -8.51
C GLU A 148 -10.39 18.73 -7.15
N TRP A 149 -9.39 17.83 -7.06
CA TRP A 149 -9.17 17.04 -5.85
C TRP A 149 -7.71 16.73 -5.58
N THR A 150 -7.26 17.22 -4.44
CA THR A 150 -5.94 16.94 -3.86
C THR A 150 -6.09 16.08 -2.61
N VAL A 151 -5.18 15.13 -2.42
CA VAL A 151 -5.11 14.24 -1.26
C VAL A 151 -3.73 14.35 -0.62
N ARG A 152 -3.65 14.22 0.71
CA ARG A 152 -2.35 14.06 1.37
C ARG A 152 -1.80 12.68 1.08
N TYR A 153 -0.54 12.60 0.71
CA TYR A 153 0.12 11.36 0.29
C TYR A 153 1.38 11.11 1.10
N LEU A 154 1.49 9.86 1.60
CA LEU A 154 2.64 9.41 2.37
C LEU A 154 3.23 8.13 1.75
N PRO A 155 4.43 8.17 1.17
CA PRO A 155 5.18 6.96 0.83
C PRO A 155 5.83 6.38 2.09
N THR A 156 5.69 5.06 2.32
CA THR A 156 6.35 4.38 3.42
C THR A 156 7.03 3.09 3.00
N LEU A 157 7.93 2.58 3.84
CA LEU A 157 8.62 1.32 3.59
C LEU A 157 7.63 0.15 3.59
N HIS A 158 7.93 -0.89 2.84
CA HIS A 158 7.16 -2.14 2.95
C HIS A 158 7.61 -2.91 4.21
N PRO A 159 6.70 -3.45 5.04
CA PRO A 159 7.07 -4.20 6.25
C PRO A 159 8.07 -5.33 6.01
N SER A 160 7.97 -6.05 4.89
CA SER A 160 8.93 -7.10 4.54
C SER A 160 10.36 -6.59 4.33
N PHE A 161 10.51 -5.34 3.91
CA PHE A 161 11.81 -4.69 3.81
C PHE A 161 12.36 -4.33 5.19
N CYS A 162 11.50 -3.91 6.11
CA CYS A 162 11.89 -3.57 7.48
C CYS A 162 12.46 -4.78 8.26
N MET A 163 12.04 -5.99 7.89
CA MET A 163 12.52 -7.23 8.49
C MET A 163 13.88 -7.71 7.94
N LYS A 164 14.43 -7.04 6.93
CA LYS A 164 15.75 -7.38 6.35
C LYS A 164 16.85 -6.62 7.05
N GLY A 165 18.05 -7.23 7.12
CA GLY A 165 19.26 -6.57 7.62
C GLY A 165 19.75 -5.43 6.71
N PRO A 166 20.78 -4.68 7.17
CA PRO A 166 21.40 -3.62 6.39
C PRO A 166 22.01 -4.13 5.08
N ASP A 167 22.10 -3.23 4.11
CA ASP A 167 22.73 -3.52 2.82
C ASP A 167 23.71 -2.40 2.45
N ASP A 168 24.98 -2.64 2.72
CA ASP A 168 26.07 -1.67 2.53
C ASP A 168 26.47 -1.46 1.06
N ARG A 169 25.88 -2.21 0.13
CA ARG A 169 26.09 -2.02 -1.32
C ARG A 169 25.49 -0.72 -1.84
N TYR A 170 24.57 -0.12 -1.09
CA TYR A 170 23.89 1.10 -1.46
C TYR A 170 24.32 2.27 -0.57
N ASP A 171 24.65 3.38 -1.21
CA ASP A 171 24.91 4.65 -0.50
C ASP A 171 23.60 5.39 -0.22
N ASN A 172 22.80 4.79 0.68
CA ASN A 172 21.52 5.33 1.13
C ASN A 172 21.37 5.06 2.64
N PRO A 173 21.08 6.08 3.46
CA PRO A 173 20.97 5.90 4.91
C PRO A 173 19.98 4.81 5.34
N VAL A 174 18.81 4.74 4.72
CA VAL A 174 17.77 3.75 5.04
C VAL A 174 18.23 2.32 4.72
N MET A 175 19.06 2.14 3.71
CA MET A 175 19.62 0.82 3.38
C MET A 175 20.64 0.34 4.42
N LYS A 176 21.29 1.26 5.12
CA LYS A 176 22.26 0.99 6.18
C LYS A 176 21.64 0.70 7.55
N LEU A 177 20.35 1.01 7.74
CA LEU A 177 19.64 0.74 8.99
C LEU A 177 19.52 -0.77 9.25
N THR A 178 19.60 -1.15 10.52
CA THR A 178 19.26 -2.50 11.01
C THR A 178 17.75 -2.76 10.92
N SER A 179 17.35 -4.02 11.06
CA SER A 179 15.92 -4.36 11.04
C SER A 179 15.11 -3.64 12.13
N PRO A 180 15.54 -3.56 13.40
CA PRO A 180 14.83 -2.78 14.42
C PRO A 180 14.69 -1.30 14.07
N GLU A 181 15.76 -0.65 13.59
CA GLU A 181 15.71 0.77 13.20
C GLU A 181 14.74 1.02 12.03
N ARG A 182 14.67 0.13 11.05
CA ARG A 182 13.67 0.23 9.96
C ARG A 182 12.25 0.02 10.45
N VAL A 183 12.04 -0.87 11.42
CA VAL A 183 10.72 -1.07 12.03
C VAL A 183 10.30 0.17 12.81
N GLU A 184 11.21 0.79 13.54
CA GLU A 184 10.95 2.04 14.26
C GLU A 184 10.63 3.18 13.29
N LEU A 185 11.42 3.35 12.23
CA LEU A 185 11.16 4.32 11.17
C LEU A 185 9.79 4.10 10.51
N PHE A 186 9.45 2.85 10.18
CA PHE A 186 8.14 2.50 9.61
C PHE A 186 7.00 2.86 10.57
N ARG A 187 7.14 2.54 11.87
CA ARG A 187 6.13 2.88 12.89
C ARG A 187 5.97 4.40 13.05
N ALA A 188 7.07 5.16 13.00
CA ALA A 188 7.02 6.61 13.05
C ALA A 188 6.24 7.20 11.85
N HIS A 189 6.44 6.67 10.63
CA HIS A 189 5.64 7.08 9.48
C HIS A 189 4.15 6.80 9.67
N ILE A 190 3.78 5.64 10.23
CA ILE A 190 2.37 5.31 10.45
C ILE A 190 1.78 6.18 11.59
N ALA A 191 2.54 6.46 12.62
CA ALA A 191 2.10 7.32 13.72
C ALA A 191 1.80 8.75 13.25
N SER A 192 2.59 9.32 12.32
CA SER A 192 2.34 10.65 11.78
C SER A 192 1.02 10.79 11.01
N ILE A 193 0.37 9.69 10.64
CA ILE A 193 -0.93 9.72 9.95
C ILE A 193 -2.03 10.27 10.85
N LYS A 194 -1.98 9.94 12.16
CA LYS A 194 -2.99 10.44 13.10
C LYS A 194 -2.87 11.95 13.26
N ASP A 195 -1.66 12.46 13.41
CA ASP A 195 -1.40 13.90 13.51
C ASP A 195 -1.89 14.64 12.26
N GLU A 196 -1.56 14.12 11.08
CA GLU A 196 -2.00 14.68 9.80
C GLU A 196 -3.53 14.67 9.63
N LEU A 197 -4.22 13.59 10.10
CA LEU A 197 -5.69 13.53 10.07
C LEU A 197 -6.30 14.60 10.99
N ASP A 198 -5.75 14.79 12.18
CA ASP A 198 -6.24 15.76 13.14
C ASP A 198 -6.07 17.19 12.58
N GLU A 199 -4.96 17.49 11.90
CA GLU A 199 -4.75 18.77 11.20
C GLU A 199 -5.74 19.03 10.06
N LEU A 200 -6.18 17.96 9.35
CA LEU A 200 -7.16 18.08 8.27
C LEU A 200 -8.61 18.24 8.77
N GLU A 201 -8.85 18.07 10.08
CA GLU A 201 -10.16 18.26 10.72
C GLU A 201 -10.37 19.66 11.32
N GLU A 202 -9.28 20.44 11.51
CA GLU A 202 -9.29 21.82 12.01
C GLU A 202 -9.58 22.83 10.87
#